data_4d6bfc44a1d8596a7f4a26456d931de1
#
_entry.id   4d6bfc44a1d8596a7f4a26456d931de1
#
_cell.length_a   1.000
_cell.length_b   1.000
_cell.length_c   1.000
_cell.angle_alpha   90.00
_cell.angle_beta   90.00
_cell.angle_gamma   90.00
#
_symmetry.space_group_name_H-M   'P 1'
#
loop_
_entity.id
_entity.type
_entity.pdbx_description
1 polymer ?
#
loop_
_entity_poly.entity_id
_entity_poly.type
_entity_poly.pdbx_seq_one_letter_code
_entity_poly.pdbx_strand_id
1 'polypeptide(L)'
;MTRRTISQAIEYFRNFGWIAKVTVIGCDEQISEATAARAALAALNCLHVLIGAGHSTKMQVGGPGLANDRRAGFTVKADGALSYMVSYGGQGNVGFDDNWMDLFSGADAQEIIANLGIALEQAVNPALHRPLSERLLDAMQWYGEAVREPSQGAKAVKYVTALERMVMTDEKDDIASLVSSRVAALCLEEPTVHCRDRWQVDVRRAYDIRSRLVHGSVSPTSEIVFEGVRLGSQLARSTLLNAVRLIGAKGLRDEAATNRDLARWFDGMVRHVDEVILQSIPRASTMPFA
;
A
#
# COMPACT_ATOMS: atom_id res chain seq x y z
N MET A 1 22.62 34.63 3.90
CA MET A 1 21.53 34.14 4.76
C MET A 1 21.63 34.83 6.12
N THR A 2 20.57 35.52 6.59
CA THR A 2 20.62 36.27 7.85
C THR A 2 20.48 35.35 9.06
N ARG A 3 21.02 35.70 10.23
CA ARG A 3 20.85 34.94 11.48
C ARG A 3 19.36 34.70 11.82
N ARG A 4 18.48 35.66 11.48
CA ARG A 4 17.03 35.59 11.68
C ARG A 4 16.40 34.46 10.82
N THR A 5 16.83 34.31 9.57
CA THR A 5 16.34 33.25 8.66
C THR A 5 16.73 31.88 9.17
N ILE A 6 17.96 31.74 9.68
CA ILE A 6 18.44 30.47 10.26
C ILE A 6 17.64 30.11 11.51
N SER A 7 17.41 31.07 12.42
CA SER A 7 16.63 30.81 13.63
C SER A 7 15.18 30.39 13.33
N GLN A 8 14.54 31.04 12.34
CA GLN A 8 13.19 30.68 11.91
C GLN A 8 13.16 29.28 11.27
N ALA A 9 14.16 28.91 10.48
CA ALA A 9 14.25 27.56 9.93
C ALA A 9 14.43 26.50 11.00
N ILE A 10 15.31 26.74 12.00
CA ILE A 10 15.52 25.83 13.12
C ILE A 10 14.22 25.65 13.95
N GLU A 11 13.52 26.74 14.23
CA GLU A 11 12.24 26.70 14.95
C GLU A 11 11.18 25.90 14.18
N TYR A 12 11.10 26.11 12.86
CA TYR A 12 10.23 25.34 11.98
C TYR A 12 10.55 23.84 12.03
N PHE A 13 11.82 23.46 11.84
CA PHE A 13 12.21 22.05 11.81
C PHE A 13 12.12 21.34 13.17
N ARG A 14 12.14 22.05 14.30
CA ARG A 14 11.90 21.50 15.63
C ARG A 14 10.50 20.90 15.80
N ASN A 15 9.55 21.28 14.94
CA ASN A 15 8.20 20.74 14.97
C ASN A 15 8.09 19.36 14.32
N PHE A 16 9.14 18.87 13.64
CA PHE A 16 9.16 17.55 13.04
C PHE A 16 9.83 16.56 13.99
N GLY A 17 9.12 15.47 14.32
CA GLY A 17 9.65 14.40 15.17
C GLY A 17 10.69 13.53 14.47
N TRP A 18 10.67 13.51 13.10
CA TRP A 18 11.52 12.64 12.30
C TRP A 18 12.08 13.39 11.10
N ILE A 19 13.33 13.08 10.76
CA ILE A 19 14.03 13.62 9.58
C ILE A 19 14.45 12.44 8.71
N ALA A 20 13.97 12.40 7.46
CA ALA A 20 14.45 11.46 6.48
C ALA A 20 15.76 11.97 5.86
N LYS A 21 16.87 11.29 6.12
CA LYS A 21 18.15 11.55 5.45
C LYS A 21 18.23 10.69 4.19
N VAL A 22 18.34 11.32 3.04
CA VAL A 22 18.51 10.64 1.75
C VAL A 22 19.85 11.03 1.15
N THR A 23 20.64 10.04 0.76
CA THR A 23 21.91 10.26 0.05
C THR A 23 21.70 9.89 -1.42
N VAL A 24 21.92 10.83 -2.31
CA VAL A 24 21.86 10.66 -3.77
C VAL A 24 23.25 10.90 -4.34
N ILE A 25 23.71 10.01 -5.21
CA ILE A 25 25.06 10.05 -5.78
C ILE A 25 24.96 10.16 -7.30
N GLY A 26 25.86 10.92 -7.91
CA GLY A 26 26.02 11.00 -9.36
C GLY A 26 25.03 11.95 -10.06
N CYS A 27 24.41 12.87 -9.32
CA CYS A 27 23.47 13.86 -9.85
C CYS A 27 23.91 15.27 -9.49
N ASP A 28 23.45 16.26 -10.27
CA ASP A 28 23.53 17.67 -9.88
C ASP A 28 22.59 17.98 -8.70
N GLU A 29 22.68 19.19 -8.15
CA GLU A 29 21.93 19.61 -6.97
C GLU A 29 20.42 19.51 -7.19
N GLN A 30 19.90 19.98 -8.34
CA GLN A 30 18.47 20.01 -8.64
C GLN A 30 17.89 18.60 -8.80
N ILE A 31 18.58 17.72 -9.53
CA ILE A 31 18.19 16.32 -9.71
C ILE A 31 18.28 15.58 -8.38
N SER A 32 19.32 15.86 -7.59
CA SER A 32 19.54 15.27 -6.26
C SER A 32 18.40 15.60 -5.30
N GLU A 33 17.97 16.87 -5.25
CA GLU A 33 16.83 17.30 -4.41
C GLU A 33 15.52 16.60 -4.83
N ALA A 34 15.21 16.60 -6.12
CA ALA A 34 13.99 15.95 -6.65
C ALA A 34 14.00 14.43 -6.39
N THR A 35 15.18 13.81 -6.53
CA THR A 35 15.34 12.36 -6.27
C THR A 35 15.21 12.05 -4.78
N ALA A 36 15.79 12.87 -3.91
CA ALA A 36 15.64 12.71 -2.46
C ALA A 36 14.20 12.87 -2.00
N ALA A 37 13.46 13.84 -2.55
CA ALA A 37 12.04 14.02 -2.23
C ALA A 37 11.19 12.81 -2.66
N ARG A 38 11.43 12.26 -3.86
CA ARG A 38 10.76 11.04 -4.35
C ARG A 38 11.09 9.82 -3.48
N ALA A 39 12.35 9.66 -3.11
CA ALA A 39 12.77 8.54 -2.27
C ALA A 39 12.18 8.62 -0.85
N ALA A 40 12.12 9.81 -0.25
CA ALA A 40 11.44 10.02 1.04
C ALA A 40 9.94 9.67 0.94
N LEU A 41 9.28 10.06 -0.15
CA LEU A 41 7.88 9.71 -0.38
C LEU A 41 7.69 8.20 -0.62
N ALA A 42 8.59 7.55 -1.36
CA ALA A 42 8.56 6.10 -1.55
C ALA A 42 8.73 5.36 -0.21
N ALA A 43 9.67 5.78 0.64
CA ALA A 43 9.83 5.23 1.97
C ALA A 43 8.57 5.42 2.84
N LEU A 44 7.94 6.59 2.78
CA LEU A 44 6.67 6.84 3.47
C LEU A 44 5.56 5.91 2.96
N ASN A 45 5.47 5.66 1.66
CA ASN A 45 4.49 4.73 1.10
C ASN A 45 4.72 3.30 1.61
N CYS A 46 5.98 2.86 1.75
CA CYS A 46 6.31 1.59 2.39
C CYS A 46 5.86 1.56 3.87
N LEU A 47 6.07 2.64 4.62
CA LEU A 47 5.58 2.76 6.00
C LEU A 47 4.05 2.70 6.09
N HIS A 48 3.32 3.30 5.15
CA HIS A 48 1.87 3.17 5.10
C HIS A 48 1.40 1.71 4.95
N VAL A 49 2.12 0.90 4.17
CA VAL A 49 1.83 -0.53 4.03
C VAL A 49 2.19 -1.29 5.31
N LEU A 50 3.35 -1.04 5.90
CA LEU A 50 3.80 -1.69 7.13
C LEU A 50 2.86 -1.44 8.31
N ILE A 51 2.55 -0.19 8.56
CA ILE A 51 1.73 0.25 9.70
C ILE A 51 0.24 -0.01 9.43
N GLY A 52 -0.19 0.14 8.18
CA GLY A 52 -1.58 0.02 7.75
C GLY A 52 -2.33 1.34 7.70
N ALA A 53 -3.36 1.38 6.82
CA ALA A 53 -4.10 2.59 6.52
C ALA A 53 -4.79 3.21 7.75
N GLY A 54 -5.32 2.38 8.66
CA GLY A 54 -6.06 2.87 9.85
C GLY A 54 -5.20 3.71 10.80
N HIS A 55 -3.91 3.47 10.85
CA HIS A 55 -2.97 4.09 11.80
C HIS A 55 -2.06 5.14 11.17
N SER A 56 -2.00 5.23 9.84
CA SER A 56 -1.01 6.04 9.14
C SER A 56 -1.59 7.20 8.31
N THR A 57 -2.90 7.44 8.37
CA THR A 57 -3.59 8.46 7.55
C THR A 57 -3.03 9.87 7.71
N LYS A 58 -2.46 10.19 8.86
CA LYS A 58 -1.90 11.52 9.15
C LYS A 58 -0.40 11.63 8.84
N MET A 59 0.24 10.51 8.48
CA MET A 59 1.66 10.52 8.11
C MET A 59 1.81 11.10 6.72
N GLN A 60 2.70 12.08 6.59
CA GLN A 60 3.04 12.70 5.31
C GLN A 60 4.45 13.27 5.35
N VAL A 61 5.05 13.43 4.17
CA VAL A 61 6.33 14.11 4.05
C VAL A 61 6.11 15.58 4.40
N GLY A 62 6.85 16.07 5.38
CA GLY A 62 6.86 17.47 5.76
C GLY A 62 7.76 18.30 4.84
N GLY A 63 7.64 19.60 4.90
CA GLY A 63 8.50 20.52 4.15
C GLY A 63 8.05 21.97 4.27
N PRO A 64 8.85 22.92 3.76
CA PRO A 64 8.47 24.32 3.72
C PRO A 64 7.15 24.51 2.97
N GLY A 65 6.21 25.22 3.58
CA GLY A 65 4.89 25.50 2.96
C GLY A 65 3.80 24.47 3.26
N LEU A 66 4.11 23.35 3.89
CA LEU A 66 3.08 22.45 4.43
C LEU A 66 2.58 23.02 5.76
N ALA A 67 1.51 23.78 5.68
CA ALA A 67 0.90 24.44 6.84
C ALA A 67 0.26 23.43 7.79
N ASN A 68 0.13 23.81 9.05
CA ASN A 68 -0.70 23.11 10.02
C ASN A 68 -2.12 22.98 9.48
N ASP A 69 -2.72 21.80 9.57
CA ASP A 69 -4.12 21.59 9.26
C ASP A 69 -4.96 22.29 10.34
N ARG A 70 -5.57 23.41 9.97
CA ARG A 70 -6.48 24.17 10.82
C ARG A 70 -7.90 23.98 10.31
N ARG A 71 -8.74 23.39 11.15
CA ARG A 71 -10.16 23.20 10.83
C ARG A 71 -11.00 23.90 11.85
N ALA A 72 -12.02 24.64 11.41
CA ALA A 72 -13.06 25.20 12.25
C ALA A 72 -14.41 24.66 11.77
N GLY A 73 -15.18 24.10 12.70
CA GLY A 73 -16.55 23.69 12.46
C GLY A 73 -17.51 24.49 13.32
N PHE A 74 -18.61 24.93 12.71
CA PHE A 74 -19.72 25.59 13.42
C PHE A 74 -20.95 24.70 13.32
N THR A 75 -21.60 24.47 14.42
CA THR A 75 -22.88 23.74 14.48
C THR A 75 -23.93 24.64 15.10
N VAL A 76 -25.01 24.83 14.39
CA VAL A 76 -26.21 25.50 14.91
C VAL A 76 -27.12 24.42 15.47
N LYS A 77 -27.38 24.47 16.78
CA LYS A 77 -28.29 23.51 17.45
C LYS A 77 -29.76 23.88 17.10
N ALA A 78 -30.67 22.93 17.40
CA ALA A 78 -32.09 23.15 17.15
C ALA A 78 -32.70 24.35 17.92
N ASP A 79 -32.10 24.71 19.04
CA ASP A 79 -32.46 25.90 19.86
C ASP A 79 -31.81 27.20 19.38
N GLY A 80 -31.06 27.16 18.26
CA GLY A 80 -30.35 28.30 17.72
C GLY A 80 -28.98 28.56 18.37
N ALA A 81 -28.59 27.81 19.37
CA ALA A 81 -27.30 27.99 20.02
C ALA A 81 -26.15 27.59 19.07
N LEU A 82 -25.10 28.40 19.00
CA LEU A 82 -23.87 28.15 18.23
C LEU A 82 -22.89 27.35 19.08
N SER A 83 -22.46 26.22 18.54
CA SER A 83 -21.30 25.49 19.02
C SER A 83 -20.19 25.60 17.98
N TYR A 84 -18.96 25.82 18.39
CA TYR A 84 -17.83 25.85 17.47
C TYR A 84 -16.74 24.87 17.97
N MET A 85 -16.06 24.28 17.01
CA MET A 85 -14.88 23.44 17.25
C MET A 85 -13.75 23.98 16.38
N VAL A 86 -12.60 24.21 16.99
CA VAL A 86 -11.38 24.53 16.27
C VAL A 86 -10.40 23.40 16.53
N SER A 87 -9.96 22.71 15.50
CA SER A 87 -8.90 21.71 15.60
C SER A 87 -7.63 22.22 14.95
N TYR A 88 -6.52 22.03 15.64
CA TYR A 88 -5.18 22.23 15.12
C TYR A 88 -4.55 20.85 14.96
N GLY A 89 -4.32 20.43 13.72
CA GLY A 89 -3.55 19.24 13.41
C GLY A 89 -2.16 19.65 12.95
N GLY A 90 -1.13 19.31 13.72
CA GLY A 90 0.23 19.27 13.16
C GLY A 90 0.29 18.16 12.12
N GLN A 91 0.90 18.41 10.96
CA GLN A 91 1.16 17.36 10.00
C GLN A 91 2.08 16.32 10.64
N GLY A 92 1.75 15.05 10.47
CA GLY A 92 2.59 13.95 10.93
C GLY A 92 2.48 13.59 12.41
N ASN A 93 1.56 14.18 13.17
CA ASN A 93 1.28 13.72 14.51
C ASN A 93 0.53 12.39 14.48
N VAL A 94 1.29 11.31 14.46
CA VAL A 94 0.80 9.96 14.73
C VAL A 94 1.27 9.61 16.12
N GLY A 95 0.34 9.45 17.05
CA GLY A 95 0.66 8.90 18.37
C GLY A 95 0.70 7.38 18.27
N PHE A 96 1.80 6.81 18.66
CA PHE A 96 1.95 5.38 18.88
C PHE A 96 2.22 5.16 20.38
N ASP A 97 1.90 3.97 20.87
CA ASP A 97 2.33 3.54 22.20
C ASP A 97 3.87 3.51 22.27
N ASP A 98 4.44 3.67 23.46
CA ASP A 98 5.90 3.81 23.65
C ASP A 98 6.72 2.65 23.04
N ASN A 99 6.14 1.48 22.94
CA ASN A 99 6.76 0.25 22.41
C ASN A 99 6.34 -0.10 20.96
N TRP A 100 5.79 0.84 20.21
CA TRP A 100 5.36 0.58 18.82
C TRP A 100 6.50 0.04 17.93
N MET A 101 7.76 0.38 18.22
CA MET A 101 8.93 -0.14 17.52
C MET A 101 9.12 -1.65 17.70
N ASP A 102 8.58 -2.24 18.76
CA ASP A 102 8.67 -3.68 18.99
C ASP A 102 7.92 -4.48 17.93
N LEU A 103 6.91 -3.88 17.29
CA LEU A 103 6.21 -4.47 16.13
C LEU A 103 7.17 -4.76 14.97
N PHE A 104 8.29 -4.05 14.88
CA PHE A 104 9.29 -4.19 13.83
C PHE A 104 10.51 -5.02 14.27
N SER A 105 10.56 -5.48 15.52
CA SER A 105 11.70 -6.24 16.05
C SER A 105 11.66 -7.74 15.73
N GLY A 106 10.48 -8.28 15.38
CA GLY A 106 10.32 -9.69 15.00
C GLY A 106 11.06 -10.05 13.71
N ALA A 107 11.55 -11.29 13.58
CA ALA A 107 12.34 -11.74 12.43
C ALA A 107 11.64 -11.50 11.10
N ASP A 108 10.34 -11.81 11.01
CA ASP A 108 9.53 -11.60 9.80
C ASP A 108 9.42 -10.14 9.40
N ALA A 109 9.24 -9.25 10.40
CA ALA A 109 9.15 -7.82 10.15
C ALA A 109 10.51 -7.26 9.70
N GLN A 110 11.60 -7.73 10.30
CA GLN A 110 12.96 -7.36 9.91
C GLN A 110 13.30 -7.82 8.49
N GLU A 111 12.87 -9.00 8.08
CA GLU A 111 13.03 -9.47 6.70
C GLU A 111 12.27 -8.58 5.71
N ILE A 112 11.00 -8.25 6.00
CA ILE A 112 10.21 -7.35 5.16
C ILE A 112 10.89 -5.98 5.06
N ILE A 113 11.36 -5.41 6.16
CA ILE A 113 12.04 -4.12 6.18
C ILE A 113 13.33 -4.16 5.35
N ALA A 114 14.11 -5.22 5.47
CA ALA A 114 15.33 -5.41 4.69
C ALA A 114 15.02 -5.49 3.19
N ASN A 115 13.99 -6.24 2.80
CA ASN A 115 13.55 -6.36 1.42
C ASN A 115 13.02 -5.04 0.86
N LEU A 116 12.26 -4.26 1.65
CA LEU A 116 11.84 -2.90 1.28
C LEU A 116 13.04 -1.97 1.10
N GLY A 117 14.08 -2.10 1.95
CA GLY A 117 15.33 -1.36 1.80
C GLY A 117 15.98 -1.62 0.44
N ILE A 118 16.02 -2.90 0.00
CA ILE A 118 16.54 -3.29 -1.32
C ILE A 118 15.73 -2.64 -2.46
N ALA A 119 14.40 -2.64 -2.36
CA ALA A 119 13.57 -1.99 -3.37
C ALA A 119 13.81 -0.47 -3.40
N LEU A 120 13.96 0.17 -2.24
CA LEU A 120 14.19 1.62 -2.11
C LEU A 120 15.58 2.06 -2.63
N GLU A 121 16.57 1.17 -2.75
CA GLU A 121 17.85 1.49 -3.40
C GLU A 121 17.64 2.05 -4.82
N GLN A 122 16.66 1.53 -5.55
CA GLN A 122 16.32 2.03 -6.89
C GLN A 122 15.80 3.46 -6.89
N ALA A 123 15.11 3.89 -5.84
CA ALA A 123 14.58 5.24 -5.73
C ALA A 123 15.69 6.31 -5.60
N VAL A 124 16.88 5.93 -5.12
CA VAL A 124 18.03 6.84 -4.91
C VAL A 124 19.15 6.64 -5.89
N ASN A 125 19.14 5.58 -6.67
CA ASN A 125 20.19 5.28 -7.67
C ASN A 125 19.56 5.10 -9.06
N PRO A 126 19.59 6.12 -9.92
CA PRO A 126 19.01 6.07 -11.26
C PRO A 126 19.72 5.10 -12.23
N ALA A 127 20.90 4.58 -11.87
CA ALA A 127 21.60 3.57 -12.67
C ALA A 127 21.06 2.15 -12.46
N LEU A 128 20.30 1.91 -11.39
CA LEU A 128 19.66 0.62 -11.16
C LEU A 128 18.41 0.48 -12.01
N HIS A 129 18.26 -0.71 -12.59
CA HIS A 129 17.06 -1.07 -13.35
C HIS A 129 16.56 -2.43 -12.85
N ARG A 130 15.67 -2.43 -11.88
CA ARG A 130 15.13 -3.61 -11.20
C ARG A 130 13.61 -3.66 -11.34
N PRO A 131 13.08 -4.33 -12.36
CA PRO A 131 11.66 -4.25 -12.73
C PRO A 131 10.68 -4.66 -11.61
N LEU A 132 11.05 -5.65 -10.79
CA LEU A 132 10.21 -6.09 -9.66
C LEU A 132 10.22 -5.10 -8.50
N SER A 133 11.36 -4.47 -8.21
CA SER A 133 11.45 -3.38 -7.23
C SER A 133 10.65 -2.15 -7.68
N GLU A 134 10.75 -1.77 -8.95
CA GLU A 134 9.95 -0.67 -9.52
C GLU A 134 8.45 -0.95 -9.39
N ARG A 135 8.02 -2.14 -9.83
CA ARG A 135 6.63 -2.56 -9.73
C ARG A 135 6.09 -2.53 -8.30
N LEU A 136 6.88 -3.03 -7.35
CA LEU A 136 6.53 -3.02 -5.94
C LEU A 136 6.39 -1.60 -5.41
N LEU A 137 7.35 -0.73 -5.70
CA LEU A 137 7.31 0.67 -5.27
C LEU A 137 6.14 1.44 -5.88
N ASP A 138 5.82 1.20 -7.15
CA ASP A 138 4.64 1.78 -7.81
C ASP A 138 3.33 1.31 -7.14
N ALA A 139 3.22 0.02 -6.85
CA ALA A 139 2.04 -0.50 -6.15
C ALA A 139 1.91 0.08 -4.73
N MET A 140 3.04 0.25 -4.03
CA MET A 140 3.08 0.91 -2.71
C MET A 140 2.77 2.41 -2.81
N GLN A 141 3.14 3.07 -3.90
CA GLN A 141 2.75 4.45 -4.16
C GLN A 141 1.23 4.58 -4.26
N TRP A 142 0.57 3.74 -5.06
CA TRP A 142 -0.89 3.73 -5.16
C TRP A 142 -1.55 3.49 -3.79
N TYR A 143 -1.01 2.58 -2.98
CA TYR A 143 -1.50 2.34 -1.63
C TYR A 143 -1.33 3.58 -0.73
N GLY A 144 -0.14 4.16 -0.68
CA GLY A 144 0.14 5.34 0.13
C GLY A 144 -0.66 6.58 -0.31
N GLU A 145 -0.88 6.76 -1.61
CA GLU A 145 -1.77 7.78 -2.13
C GLU A 145 -3.23 7.54 -1.70
N ALA A 146 -3.70 6.27 -1.71
CA ALA A 146 -5.01 5.93 -1.20
C ALA A 146 -5.16 6.24 0.29
N VAL A 147 -4.13 5.99 1.10
CA VAL A 147 -4.14 6.32 2.55
C VAL A 147 -4.36 7.82 2.77
N ARG A 148 -3.70 8.66 2.00
CA ARG A 148 -3.76 10.14 2.11
C ARG A 148 -4.91 10.77 1.35
N GLU A 149 -5.63 10.02 0.52
CA GLU A 149 -6.74 10.51 -0.31
C GLU A 149 -7.95 10.90 0.54
N PRO A 150 -8.46 12.12 0.46
CA PRO A 150 -9.64 12.54 1.21
C PRO A 150 -10.95 11.96 0.66
N SER A 151 -11.05 11.75 -0.66
CA SER A 151 -12.26 11.21 -1.31
C SER A 151 -12.37 9.70 -1.16
N GLN A 152 -13.45 9.20 -0.58
CA GLN A 152 -13.67 7.76 -0.40
C GLN A 152 -13.72 7.00 -1.75
N GLY A 153 -14.36 7.61 -2.76
CA GLY A 153 -14.41 7.01 -4.11
C GLY A 153 -13.02 6.88 -4.74
N ALA A 154 -12.23 7.93 -4.72
CA ALA A 154 -10.86 7.91 -5.24
C ALA A 154 -9.96 6.96 -4.43
N LYS A 155 -10.16 6.90 -3.10
CA LYS A 155 -9.46 5.97 -2.21
C LYS A 155 -9.72 4.51 -2.59
N ALA A 156 -10.99 4.12 -2.80
CA ALA A 156 -11.35 2.76 -3.22
C ALA A 156 -10.69 2.40 -4.56
N VAL A 157 -10.71 3.31 -5.53
CA VAL A 157 -10.06 3.11 -6.85
C VAL A 157 -8.56 2.89 -6.68
N LYS A 158 -7.87 3.73 -5.92
CA LYS A 158 -6.42 3.65 -5.73
C LYS A 158 -5.97 2.36 -5.04
N TYR A 159 -6.72 1.85 -4.04
CA TYR A 159 -6.39 0.56 -3.42
C TYR A 159 -6.48 -0.61 -4.40
N VAL A 160 -7.54 -0.64 -5.24
CA VAL A 160 -7.66 -1.69 -6.27
C VAL A 160 -6.57 -1.53 -7.32
N THR A 161 -6.20 -0.29 -7.69
CA THR A 161 -5.08 -0.04 -8.61
C THR A 161 -3.75 -0.54 -8.03
N ALA A 162 -3.54 -0.42 -6.71
CA ALA A 162 -2.37 -1.01 -6.06
C ALA A 162 -2.32 -2.54 -6.21
N LEU A 163 -3.47 -3.23 -6.07
CA LEU A 163 -3.59 -4.66 -6.35
C LEU A 163 -3.24 -4.99 -7.81
N GLU A 164 -3.91 -4.32 -8.75
CA GLU A 164 -3.68 -4.51 -10.19
C GLU A 164 -2.21 -4.31 -10.53
N ARG A 165 -1.61 -3.21 -10.07
CA ARG A 165 -0.19 -2.91 -10.36
C ARG A 165 0.73 -3.99 -9.83
N MET A 166 0.41 -4.62 -8.70
CA MET A 166 1.25 -5.69 -8.14
C MET A 166 1.12 -6.99 -8.91
N VAL A 167 -0.11 -7.45 -9.20
CA VAL A 167 -0.37 -8.82 -9.66
C VAL A 167 -0.66 -8.95 -11.16
N MET A 168 -0.97 -7.85 -11.87
CA MET A 168 -1.20 -7.86 -13.32
C MET A 168 0.09 -7.59 -14.08
N THR A 169 0.21 -8.16 -15.26
CA THR A 169 1.33 -7.90 -16.18
C THR A 169 0.82 -7.27 -17.48
N ASP A 170 0.68 -8.02 -18.54
CA ASP A 170 0.26 -7.49 -19.85
C ASP A 170 -1.11 -8.03 -20.29
N GLU A 171 -1.81 -8.75 -19.42
CA GLU A 171 -3.09 -9.37 -19.71
C GLU A 171 -4.19 -8.30 -19.86
N LYS A 172 -5.12 -8.54 -20.81
CA LYS A 172 -6.20 -7.61 -21.13
C LYS A 172 -7.59 -8.19 -20.88
N ASP A 173 -7.68 -9.52 -20.81
CA ASP A 173 -8.94 -10.24 -20.69
C ASP A 173 -9.13 -10.80 -19.28
N ASP A 174 -10.37 -10.89 -18.83
CA ASP A 174 -10.80 -11.46 -17.54
C ASP A 174 -10.00 -10.97 -16.32
N ILE A 175 -9.70 -9.67 -16.29
CA ILE A 175 -8.83 -9.03 -15.29
C ILE A 175 -9.31 -9.32 -13.86
N ALA A 176 -10.63 -9.24 -13.61
CA ALA A 176 -11.18 -9.45 -12.28
C ALA A 176 -10.93 -10.88 -11.75
N SER A 177 -11.07 -11.89 -12.60
CA SER A 177 -10.80 -13.28 -12.25
C SER A 177 -9.29 -13.49 -12.01
N LEU A 178 -8.46 -12.94 -12.88
CA LEU A 178 -7.02 -13.08 -12.79
C LEU A 178 -6.45 -12.42 -11.53
N VAL A 179 -6.86 -11.17 -11.24
CA VAL A 179 -6.48 -10.47 -10.00
C VAL A 179 -6.94 -11.27 -8.78
N SER A 180 -8.20 -11.76 -8.77
CA SER A 180 -8.72 -12.50 -7.63
C SER A 180 -7.98 -13.83 -7.38
N SER A 181 -7.63 -14.56 -8.44
CA SER A 181 -6.89 -15.82 -8.33
C SER A 181 -5.46 -15.61 -7.86
N ARG A 182 -4.76 -14.62 -8.41
CA ARG A 182 -3.37 -14.30 -8.05
C ARG A 182 -3.26 -13.75 -6.61
N VAL A 183 -4.17 -12.87 -6.22
CA VAL A 183 -4.21 -12.35 -4.84
C VAL A 183 -4.53 -13.47 -3.85
N ALA A 184 -5.51 -14.34 -4.16
CA ALA A 184 -5.82 -15.47 -3.32
C ALA A 184 -4.60 -16.41 -3.15
N ALA A 185 -3.92 -16.76 -4.26
CA ALA A 185 -2.73 -17.61 -4.20
C ALA A 185 -1.57 -16.98 -3.42
N LEU A 186 -1.41 -15.65 -3.51
CA LEU A 186 -0.34 -14.91 -2.82
C LEU A 186 -0.59 -14.78 -1.32
N CYS A 187 -1.86 -14.69 -0.90
CA CYS A 187 -2.25 -14.36 0.47
C CYS A 187 -2.80 -15.55 1.26
N LEU A 188 -2.85 -16.74 0.65
CA LEU A 188 -3.42 -17.91 1.29
C LEU A 188 -2.49 -18.45 2.37
N GLU A 189 -2.91 -18.40 3.63
CA GLU A 189 -2.19 -18.97 4.77
C GLU A 189 -2.46 -20.47 4.90
N GLU A 190 -3.72 -20.87 4.68
CA GLU A 190 -4.15 -22.28 4.71
C GLU A 190 -4.73 -22.66 3.34
N PRO A 191 -4.16 -23.67 2.64
CA PRO A 191 -4.62 -24.07 1.31
C PRO A 191 -5.91 -24.89 1.37
N THR A 192 -7.00 -24.25 1.75
CA THR A 192 -8.36 -24.82 1.74
C THR A 192 -9.22 -24.14 0.70
N VAL A 193 -10.21 -24.89 0.16
CA VAL A 193 -11.22 -24.33 -0.78
C VAL A 193 -11.90 -23.11 -0.17
N HIS A 194 -12.31 -23.20 1.09
CA HIS A 194 -13.03 -22.14 1.77
C HIS A 194 -12.20 -20.85 1.90
N CYS A 195 -10.93 -20.96 2.30
CA CYS A 195 -10.03 -19.80 2.42
C CYS A 195 -9.76 -19.17 1.06
N ARG A 196 -9.47 -19.98 0.02
CA ARG A 196 -9.26 -19.48 -1.34
C ARG A 196 -10.49 -18.74 -1.86
N ASP A 197 -11.67 -19.35 -1.76
CA ASP A 197 -12.90 -18.79 -2.30
C ASP A 197 -13.28 -17.49 -1.59
N ARG A 198 -13.05 -17.39 -0.27
CA ARG A 198 -13.23 -16.15 0.49
C ARG A 198 -12.34 -15.01 -0.05
N TRP A 199 -11.04 -15.25 -0.24
CA TRP A 199 -10.15 -14.26 -0.84
C TRP A 199 -10.63 -13.82 -2.23
N GLN A 200 -11.01 -14.78 -3.08
CA GLN A 200 -11.50 -14.48 -4.42
C GLN A 200 -12.79 -13.66 -4.40
N VAL A 201 -13.74 -13.97 -3.52
CA VAL A 201 -14.99 -13.22 -3.36
C VAL A 201 -14.71 -11.79 -2.92
N ASP A 202 -13.87 -11.60 -1.90
CA ASP A 202 -13.55 -10.28 -1.37
C ASP A 202 -12.83 -9.41 -2.42
N VAL A 203 -11.89 -9.98 -3.19
CA VAL A 203 -11.21 -9.26 -4.28
C VAL A 203 -12.18 -8.89 -5.40
N ARG A 204 -13.02 -9.82 -5.86
CA ARG A 204 -14.03 -9.53 -6.89
C ARG A 204 -15.01 -8.46 -6.42
N ARG A 205 -15.38 -8.48 -5.15
CA ARG A 205 -16.26 -7.46 -4.55
C ARG A 205 -15.61 -6.08 -4.58
N ALA A 206 -14.35 -5.97 -4.14
CA ALA A 206 -13.61 -4.70 -4.19
C ALA A 206 -13.47 -4.20 -5.63
N TYR A 207 -13.20 -5.11 -6.57
CA TYR A 207 -13.08 -4.81 -7.98
C TYR A 207 -14.40 -4.33 -8.61
N ASP A 208 -15.54 -4.98 -8.29
CA ASP A 208 -16.87 -4.55 -8.75
C ASP A 208 -17.20 -3.13 -8.29
N ILE A 209 -16.95 -2.83 -7.02
CA ILE A 209 -17.17 -1.48 -6.48
C ILE A 209 -16.33 -0.45 -7.23
N ARG A 210 -15.03 -0.73 -7.46
CA ARG A 210 -14.12 0.13 -8.24
C ARG A 210 -14.62 0.31 -9.67
N SER A 211 -15.02 -0.76 -10.33
CA SER A 211 -15.52 -0.72 -11.71
C SER A 211 -16.76 0.17 -11.81
N ARG A 212 -17.71 -0.02 -10.92
CA ARG A 212 -18.95 0.79 -10.86
C ARG A 212 -18.70 2.26 -10.56
N LEU A 213 -17.69 2.57 -9.73
CA LEU A 213 -17.25 3.95 -9.47
C LEU A 213 -16.68 4.60 -10.74
N VAL A 214 -15.76 3.90 -11.42
CA VAL A 214 -15.09 4.43 -12.63
C VAL A 214 -16.08 4.63 -13.78
N HIS A 215 -17.05 3.73 -13.91
CA HIS A 215 -18.08 3.82 -14.95
C HIS A 215 -19.29 4.69 -14.54
N GLY A 216 -19.24 5.34 -13.37
CA GLY A 216 -20.28 6.25 -12.92
C GLY A 216 -21.60 5.60 -12.50
N SER A 217 -21.62 4.26 -12.31
CA SER A 217 -22.82 3.51 -11.89
C SER A 217 -23.08 3.59 -10.38
N VAL A 218 -22.13 4.08 -9.59
CA VAL A 218 -22.23 4.28 -8.14
C VAL A 218 -21.72 5.66 -7.78
N SER A 219 -22.45 6.35 -6.91
CA SER A 219 -22.02 7.65 -6.38
C SER A 219 -20.81 7.46 -5.46
N PRO A 220 -19.77 8.33 -5.53
CA PRO A 220 -18.62 8.31 -4.61
C PRO A 220 -18.98 8.46 -3.13
N THR A 221 -20.19 8.92 -2.82
CA THR A 221 -20.71 9.11 -1.45
C THR A 221 -21.61 7.97 -0.98
N SER A 222 -21.80 6.93 -1.80
CA SER A 222 -22.63 5.76 -1.46
C SER A 222 -21.98 4.92 -0.35
N GLU A 223 -22.78 4.32 0.52
CA GLU A 223 -22.32 3.44 1.61
C GLU A 223 -21.47 2.27 1.13
N ILE A 224 -21.78 1.70 -0.04
CA ILE A 224 -21.01 0.60 -0.63
C ILE A 224 -19.53 0.99 -0.89
N VAL A 225 -19.25 2.28 -1.05
CA VAL A 225 -17.89 2.78 -1.27
C VAL A 225 -17.03 2.63 -0.02
N PHE A 226 -17.61 2.79 1.18
CA PHE A 226 -16.90 2.55 2.43
C PHE A 226 -16.51 1.08 2.58
N GLU A 227 -17.38 0.16 2.14
CA GLU A 227 -17.04 -1.27 2.05
C GLU A 227 -15.85 -1.48 1.09
N GLY A 228 -15.89 -0.87 -0.10
CA GLY A 228 -14.81 -0.91 -1.08
C GLY A 228 -13.48 -0.39 -0.56
N VAL A 229 -13.50 0.69 0.21
CA VAL A 229 -12.29 1.23 0.88
C VAL A 229 -11.75 0.26 1.92
N ARG A 230 -12.61 -0.30 2.78
CA ARG A 230 -12.21 -1.26 3.81
C ARG A 230 -11.61 -2.52 3.20
N LEU A 231 -12.31 -3.16 2.27
CA LEU A 231 -11.82 -4.35 1.56
C LEU A 231 -10.54 -4.04 0.80
N GLY A 232 -10.55 -3.00 -0.03
CA GLY A 232 -9.40 -2.61 -0.85
C GLY A 232 -8.15 -2.36 -0.02
N SER A 233 -8.26 -1.67 1.12
CA SER A 233 -7.12 -1.39 1.99
C SER A 233 -6.53 -2.65 2.62
N GLN A 234 -7.38 -3.57 3.07
CA GLN A 234 -6.94 -4.84 3.69
C GLN A 234 -6.29 -5.76 2.65
N LEU A 235 -6.96 -5.95 1.51
CA LEU A 235 -6.48 -6.79 0.42
C LEU A 235 -5.16 -6.29 -0.15
N ALA A 236 -5.06 -4.99 -0.45
CA ALA A 236 -3.85 -4.40 -0.99
C ALA A 236 -2.69 -4.51 0.00
N ARG A 237 -2.91 -4.23 1.30
CA ARG A 237 -1.88 -4.38 2.32
C ARG A 237 -1.35 -5.81 2.39
N SER A 238 -2.23 -6.80 2.52
CA SER A 238 -1.84 -8.21 2.59
C SER A 238 -1.09 -8.65 1.33
N THR A 239 -1.59 -8.27 0.15
CA THR A 239 -0.94 -8.57 -1.14
C THR A 239 0.47 -8.00 -1.20
N LEU A 240 0.66 -6.72 -0.84
CA LEU A 240 1.96 -6.06 -0.91
C LEU A 240 2.96 -6.66 0.08
N LEU A 241 2.54 -6.94 1.33
CA LEU A 241 3.41 -7.56 2.33
C LEU A 241 3.85 -8.97 1.91
N ASN A 242 2.93 -9.79 1.40
CA ASN A 242 3.26 -11.13 0.91
C ASN A 242 4.12 -11.09 -0.37
N ALA A 243 3.88 -10.12 -1.27
CA ALA A 243 4.73 -9.92 -2.43
C ALA A 243 6.18 -9.59 -2.02
N VAL A 244 6.40 -8.71 -1.04
CA VAL A 244 7.74 -8.39 -0.52
C VAL A 244 8.45 -9.65 -0.02
N ARG A 245 7.75 -10.51 0.74
CA ARG A 245 8.30 -11.76 1.26
C ARG A 245 8.65 -12.74 0.15
N LEU A 246 7.72 -13.01 -0.75
CA LEU A 246 7.84 -14.06 -1.75
C LEU A 246 8.79 -13.70 -2.89
N ILE A 247 8.83 -12.43 -3.32
CA ILE A 247 9.84 -11.95 -4.27
C ILE A 247 11.22 -12.03 -3.62
N GLY A 248 11.32 -11.63 -2.35
CA GLY A 248 12.55 -11.71 -1.55
C GLY A 248 13.70 -10.88 -2.10
N ALA A 249 14.79 -10.87 -1.38
CA ALA A 249 15.98 -10.08 -1.73
C ALA A 249 16.55 -10.41 -3.12
N LYS A 250 16.50 -11.69 -3.53
CA LYS A 250 17.01 -12.13 -4.82
C LYS A 250 16.20 -11.55 -5.98
N GLY A 251 14.87 -11.69 -5.93
CA GLY A 251 13.99 -11.17 -6.98
C GLY A 251 13.98 -9.64 -7.04
N LEU A 252 14.04 -8.98 -5.88
CA LEU A 252 14.10 -7.50 -5.83
C LEU A 252 15.41 -6.92 -6.38
N ARG A 253 16.50 -7.69 -6.44
CA ARG A 253 17.78 -7.28 -7.06
C ARG A 253 17.89 -7.72 -8.52
N ASP A 254 16.96 -8.50 -9.02
CA ASP A 254 17.05 -9.04 -10.38
C ASP A 254 16.78 -7.95 -11.42
N GLU A 255 17.81 -7.64 -12.20
CA GLU A 255 17.78 -6.65 -13.28
C GLU A 255 17.30 -7.26 -14.61
N ALA A 256 17.25 -8.60 -14.69
CA ALA A 256 16.84 -9.32 -15.89
C ALA A 256 15.37 -9.76 -15.87
N ALA A 257 14.67 -9.59 -14.74
CA ALA A 257 13.29 -10.01 -14.57
C ALA A 257 12.36 -9.31 -15.57
N THR A 258 11.44 -10.07 -16.17
CA THR A 258 10.47 -9.55 -17.14
C THR A 258 9.03 -9.73 -16.66
N ASN A 259 8.09 -9.00 -17.27
CA ASN A 259 6.65 -9.20 -17.04
C ASN A 259 6.24 -10.66 -17.32
N ARG A 260 6.83 -11.31 -18.33
CA ARG A 260 6.58 -12.72 -18.65
C ARG A 260 7.03 -13.66 -17.53
N ASP A 261 8.17 -13.38 -16.88
CA ASP A 261 8.65 -14.17 -15.75
C ASP A 261 7.72 -14.02 -14.56
N LEU A 262 7.26 -12.81 -14.28
CA LEU A 262 6.29 -12.54 -13.24
C LEU A 262 4.94 -13.22 -13.51
N ALA A 263 4.42 -13.16 -14.73
CA ALA A 263 3.20 -13.87 -15.11
C ALA A 263 3.34 -15.38 -14.88
N ARG A 264 4.42 -15.99 -15.37
CA ARG A 264 4.69 -17.43 -15.16
C ARG A 264 4.81 -17.80 -13.68
N TRP A 265 5.39 -16.93 -12.88
CA TRP A 265 5.50 -17.13 -11.45
C TRP A 265 4.13 -17.13 -10.76
N PHE A 266 3.25 -16.16 -11.08
CA PHE A 266 1.88 -16.14 -10.57
C PHE A 266 1.08 -17.36 -11.03
N ASP A 267 1.16 -17.74 -12.30
CA ASP A 267 0.45 -18.90 -12.85
C ASP A 267 0.93 -20.21 -12.19
N GLY A 268 2.22 -20.28 -11.87
CA GLY A 268 2.80 -21.38 -11.10
C GLY A 268 2.23 -21.45 -9.69
N MET A 269 2.11 -20.32 -9.02
CA MET A 269 1.55 -20.21 -7.67
C MET A 269 0.08 -20.59 -7.61
N VAL A 270 -0.73 -20.09 -8.54
CA VAL A 270 -2.15 -20.43 -8.64
C VAL A 270 -2.33 -21.93 -8.84
N ARG A 271 -1.59 -22.54 -9.78
CA ARG A 271 -1.63 -24.01 -10.01
C ARG A 271 -1.21 -24.79 -8.79
N HIS A 272 -0.15 -24.39 -8.11
CA HIS A 272 0.31 -25.07 -6.89
C HIS A 272 -0.75 -25.04 -5.79
N VAL A 273 -1.41 -23.91 -5.56
CA VAL A 273 -2.51 -23.80 -4.59
C VAL A 273 -3.67 -24.72 -4.98
N ASP A 274 -4.07 -24.75 -6.25
CA ASP A 274 -5.14 -25.64 -6.73
C ASP A 274 -4.79 -27.12 -6.55
N GLU A 275 -3.54 -27.52 -6.84
CA GLU A 275 -3.06 -28.90 -6.63
C GLU A 275 -3.09 -29.31 -5.15
N VAL A 276 -2.61 -28.45 -4.25
CA VAL A 276 -2.62 -28.71 -2.81
C VAL A 276 -4.05 -28.84 -2.28
N ILE A 277 -4.95 -27.96 -2.71
CA ILE A 277 -6.37 -28.02 -2.34
C ILE A 277 -7.01 -29.34 -2.83
N LEU A 278 -6.77 -29.73 -4.08
CA LEU A 278 -7.31 -30.97 -4.65
C LEU A 278 -6.80 -32.20 -3.90
N GLN A 279 -5.55 -32.21 -3.46
CA GLN A 279 -4.98 -33.30 -2.67
C GLN A 279 -5.58 -33.39 -1.24
N SER A 280 -6.04 -32.26 -0.69
CA SER A 280 -6.66 -32.21 0.65
C SER A 280 -8.11 -32.66 0.69
N ILE A 281 -8.78 -32.80 -0.47
CA ILE A 281 -10.16 -33.26 -0.54
C ILE A 281 -10.17 -34.80 -0.32
N PRO A 282 -10.88 -35.33 0.70
CA PRO A 282 -11.01 -36.76 0.89
C PRO A 282 -11.57 -37.41 -0.38
N ARG A 283 -10.85 -38.36 -0.96
CA ARG A 283 -11.40 -39.16 -2.05
C ARG A 283 -12.64 -39.84 -1.51
N ALA A 284 -13.81 -39.58 -2.11
CA ALA A 284 -15.03 -40.28 -1.78
C ALA A 284 -14.72 -41.77 -1.86
N SER A 285 -14.80 -42.46 -0.72
CA SER A 285 -14.69 -43.90 -0.65
C SER A 285 -15.77 -44.47 -1.59
N THR A 286 -15.34 -45.07 -2.70
CA THR A 286 -16.22 -45.87 -3.54
C THR A 286 -16.73 -47.01 -2.66
N MET A 287 -17.91 -46.81 -2.08
CA MET A 287 -18.63 -47.96 -1.46
C MET A 287 -18.84 -48.98 -2.58
N PRO A 288 -18.37 -50.21 -2.44
CA PRO A 288 -18.78 -51.25 -3.35
C PRO A 288 -20.29 -51.44 -3.17
N PHE A 289 -21.05 -51.23 -4.21
CA PHE A 289 -22.46 -51.66 -4.26
C PHE A 289 -22.46 -53.17 -4.04
N ALA A 290 -22.96 -53.59 -2.88
CA ALA A 290 -23.26 -54.97 -2.59
C ALA A 290 -24.63 -55.34 -3.17
#